data_990bcf32441bd97fb41003071363195b
#
_entry.id   990bcf32441bd97fb41003071363195b
#
_cell.length_a   1.000
_cell.length_b   1.000
_cell.length_c   1.000
_cell.angle_alpha   90.00
_cell.angle_beta   90.00
_cell.angle_gamma   90.00
#
_symmetry.space_group_name_H-M   'P 1'
#
loop_
_entity.id
_entity.type
_entity.pdbx_description
1 polymer ?
#
loop_
_entity_poly.entity_id
_entity_poly.type
_entity_poly.pdbx_seq_one_letter_code
_entity_poly.pdbx_strand_id
1 'polypeptide(L)'
;MSSGICEQIFPIIDDIKSRGFEEREGQEDLMLDISESFDNGENYMCEAGVGIGKSLAYLIPGILKSRSFGKPLIVCSSTIQLTEQLEKDVSLVSNLLDCQIETVVGKGAHNYPCLERIVDLNDSIGKNNSDIQQLYSYVLNNDVDKQNISPEFKQYMSKISTEKCTYSRCPSKDNCTFFQMRKALKESCRQDCLGNYIPKVIIVNQDLMIRHFMKLFHYEAG
;
A
#
# COMPACT_ATOMS: atom_id res chain seq x y z
N MET A 1 -4.52 -12.63 -28.46
CA MET A 1 -3.40 -12.86 -27.51
C MET A 1 -3.08 -11.51 -26.90
N SER A 2 -3.06 -11.35 -25.60
CA SER A 2 -2.63 -10.06 -25.01
C SER A 2 -1.13 -9.91 -25.31
N SER A 3 -0.70 -8.74 -25.75
CA SER A 3 0.72 -8.41 -25.91
C SER A 3 1.46 -8.63 -24.58
N GLY A 4 2.71 -9.09 -24.64
CA GLY A 4 3.55 -9.20 -23.44
C GLY A 4 3.72 -7.87 -22.73
N ILE A 5 4.15 -7.89 -21.47
CA ILE A 5 4.45 -6.66 -20.74
C ILE A 5 5.59 -5.90 -21.42
N CYS A 6 6.61 -6.62 -21.87
CA CYS A 6 7.77 -6.06 -22.58
C CYS A 6 7.34 -5.25 -23.82
N GLU A 7 6.40 -5.76 -24.62
CA GLU A 7 5.89 -5.04 -25.79
C GLU A 7 5.14 -3.75 -25.43
N GLN A 8 4.50 -3.71 -24.26
CA GLN A 8 3.77 -2.52 -23.77
C GLN A 8 4.69 -1.44 -23.23
N ILE A 9 5.92 -1.79 -22.83
CA ILE A 9 6.87 -0.85 -22.20
C ILE A 9 7.46 0.14 -23.21
N PHE A 10 7.79 -0.30 -24.44
CA PHE A 10 8.44 0.59 -25.41
C PHE A 10 7.67 1.87 -25.70
N PRO A 11 6.36 1.84 -26.03
CA PRO A 11 5.62 3.07 -26.24
C PRO A 11 5.48 3.93 -24.97
N ILE A 12 5.55 3.34 -23.78
CA ILE A 12 5.50 4.08 -22.50
C ILE A 12 6.82 4.82 -22.28
N ILE A 13 7.97 4.20 -22.57
CA ILE A 13 9.29 4.87 -22.52
C ILE A 13 9.30 6.05 -23.47
N ASP A 14 8.85 5.88 -24.70
CA ASP A 14 8.78 6.96 -25.69
C ASP A 14 7.85 8.11 -25.23
N ASP A 15 6.72 7.79 -24.64
CA ASP A 15 5.79 8.79 -24.10
C ASP A 15 6.40 9.55 -22.91
N ILE A 16 7.06 8.87 -21.99
CA ILE A 16 7.78 9.49 -20.86
C ILE A 16 8.83 10.48 -21.37
N LYS A 17 9.62 10.11 -22.37
CA LYS A 17 10.60 10.97 -23.03
C LYS A 17 9.92 12.18 -23.67
N SER A 18 8.82 11.96 -24.39
CA SER A 18 8.08 13.04 -25.07
C SER A 18 7.52 14.09 -24.10
N ARG A 19 7.21 13.70 -22.86
CA ARG A 19 6.75 14.58 -21.78
C ARG A 19 7.90 15.35 -21.08
N GLY A 20 9.15 15.21 -21.56
CA GLY A 20 10.31 15.93 -21.06
C GLY A 20 10.94 15.38 -19.78
N PHE A 21 10.65 14.12 -19.44
CA PHE A 21 11.40 13.45 -18.38
C PHE A 21 12.82 13.15 -18.86
N GLU A 22 13.77 13.27 -17.91
CA GLU A 22 15.17 12.99 -18.18
C GLU A 22 15.36 11.51 -18.57
N GLU A 23 16.05 11.29 -19.68
CA GLU A 23 16.46 9.95 -20.09
C GLU A 23 17.48 9.37 -19.10
N ARG A 24 17.21 8.17 -18.64
CA ARG A 24 18.07 7.42 -17.73
C ARG A 24 18.20 6.00 -18.24
N GLU A 25 19.23 5.76 -19.04
CA GLU A 25 19.49 4.45 -19.68
C GLU A 25 19.36 3.29 -18.69
N GLY A 26 20.00 3.37 -17.53
CA GLY A 26 19.86 2.31 -16.53
C GLY A 26 18.44 2.14 -15.93
N GLN A 27 17.55 3.14 -16.04
CA GLN A 27 16.14 2.99 -15.67
C GLN A 27 15.37 2.22 -16.73
N GLU A 28 15.65 2.49 -17.99
CA GLU A 28 15.00 1.82 -19.14
C GLU A 28 15.40 0.36 -19.20
N ASP A 29 16.71 0.06 -19.09
CA ASP A 29 17.21 -1.32 -19.05
C ASP A 29 16.58 -2.10 -17.90
N LEU A 30 16.55 -1.52 -16.70
CA LEU A 30 15.91 -2.16 -15.54
C LEU A 30 14.41 -2.41 -15.76
N MET A 31 13.71 -1.49 -16.42
CA MET A 31 12.29 -1.62 -16.74
C MET A 31 12.04 -2.76 -17.72
N LEU A 32 12.89 -2.90 -18.73
CA LEU A 32 12.83 -3.96 -19.73
C LEU A 32 13.12 -5.33 -19.11
N ASP A 33 14.21 -5.45 -18.34
CA ASP A 33 14.58 -6.70 -17.65
C ASP A 33 13.47 -7.20 -16.72
N ILE A 34 12.85 -6.30 -15.95
CA ILE A 34 11.72 -6.64 -15.06
C ILE A 34 10.51 -7.09 -15.89
N SER A 35 10.26 -6.43 -17.02
CA SER A 35 9.14 -6.79 -17.91
C SER A 35 9.33 -8.17 -18.52
N GLU A 36 10.53 -8.48 -18.96
CA GLU A 36 10.89 -9.79 -19.51
C GLU A 36 10.76 -10.90 -18.45
N SER A 37 11.23 -10.64 -17.23
CA SER A 37 11.05 -11.59 -16.12
C SER A 37 9.57 -11.85 -15.79
N PHE A 38 8.72 -10.82 -15.87
CA PHE A 38 7.27 -10.99 -15.69
C PHE A 38 6.64 -11.81 -16.83
N ASP A 39 7.08 -11.63 -18.05
CA ASP A 39 6.55 -12.38 -19.21
C ASP A 39 6.99 -13.84 -19.15
N ASN A 40 8.23 -14.11 -18.75
CA ASN A 40 8.78 -15.44 -18.61
C ASN A 40 8.35 -16.16 -17.30
N GLY A 41 7.81 -15.43 -16.31
CA GLY A 41 7.47 -15.98 -15.00
C GLY A 41 8.71 -16.32 -14.16
N GLU A 42 9.78 -15.55 -14.32
CA GLU A 42 11.07 -15.75 -13.66
C GLU A 42 11.26 -14.81 -12.47
N ASN A 43 12.17 -15.18 -11.57
CA ASN A 43 12.62 -14.30 -10.51
C ASN A 43 13.77 -13.42 -11.02
N TYR A 44 13.72 -12.13 -10.72
CA TYR A 44 14.74 -11.17 -11.07
C TYR A 44 15.38 -10.56 -9.84
N MET A 45 16.69 -10.43 -9.85
CA MET A 45 17.46 -9.75 -8.79
C MET A 45 18.51 -8.85 -9.45
N CYS A 46 18.55 -7.59 -9.01
CA CYS A 46 19.52 -6.62 -9.53
C CYS A 46 20.04 -5.71 -8.40
N GLU A 47 21.20 -5.15 -8.63
CA GLU A 47 21.73 -4.04 -7.89
C GLU A 47 21.69 -2.80 -8.77
N ALA A 48 20.99 -1.75 -8.31
CA ALA A 48 20.85 -0.52 -9.06
C ALA A 48 21.30 0.67 -8.20
N GLY A 49 22.11 1.55 -8.78
CA GLY A 49 22.67 2.73 -8.12
C GLY A 49 21.61 3.71 -7.60
N VAL A 50 22.04 4.65 -6.77
CA VAL A 50 21.17 5.75 -6.30
C VAL A 50 20.88 6.71 -7.49
N GLY A 51 19.65 7.20 -7.58
CA GLY A 51 19.26 8.18 -8.60
C GLY A 51 18.82 7.61 -9.96
N ILE A 52 18.92 6.30 -10.21
CA ILE A 52 18.50 5.65 -11.47
C ILE A 52 16.98 5.74 -11.72
N GLY A 53 16.18 6.02 -10.67
CA GLY A 53 14.71 6.01 -10.81
C GLY A 53 14.07 4.63 -10.66
N LYS A 54 14.64 3.80 -9.79
CA LYS A 54 14.19 2.42 -9.51
C LYS A 54 12.68 2.27 -9.33
N SER A 55 12.04 3.21 -8.62
CA SER A 55 10.61 3.11 -8.33
C SER A 55 9.77 3.02 -9.60
N LEU A 56 10.02 3.90 -10.57
CA LEU A 56 9.33 3.85 -11.86
C LEU A 56 9.64 2.56 -12.63
N ALA A 57 10.92 2.14 -12.59
CA ALA A 57 11.37 0.98 -13.33
C ALA A 57 10.67 -0.33 -12.91
N TYR A 58 10.27 -0.51 -11.64
CA TYR A 58 9.50 -1.69 -11.23
C TYR A 58 8.00 -1.44 -11.07
N LEU A 59 7.56 -0.20 -10.80
CA LEU A 59 6.13 0.10 -10.66
C LEU A 59 5.41 0.00 -12.00
N ILE A 60 5.97 0.54 -13.07
CA ILE A 60 5.32 0.54 -14.38
C ILE A 60 5.04 -0.89 -14.86
N PRO A 61 6.04 -1.78 -15.03
CA PRO A 61 5.76 -3.15 -15.48
C PRO A 61 4.91 -3.94 -14.47
N GLY A 62 5.10 -3.73 -13.16
CA GLY A 62 4.28 -4.39 -12.14
C GLY A 62 2.81 -3.97 -12.18
N ILE A 63 2.50 -2.71 -12.46
CA ILE A 63 1.14 -2.19 -12.62
C ILE A 63 0.51 -2.74 -13.91
N LEU A 64 1.24 -2.78 -15.00
CA LEU A 64 0.76 -3.42 -16.24
C LEU A 64 0.45 -4.90 -16.02
N LYS A 65 1.30 -5.62 -15.30
CA LYS A 65 1.06 -7.02 -14.94
C LYS A 65 -0.18 -7.17 -14.05
N SER A 66 -0.35 -6.30 -13.05
CA SER A 66 -1.54 -6.25 -12.19
C SER A 66 -2.82 -6.06 -13.02
N ARG A 67 -2.80 -5.12 -13.96
CA ARG A 67 -3.91 -4.86 -14.89
C ARG A 67 -4.24 -6.05 -15.78
N SER A 68 -3.23 -6.74 -16.27
CA SER A 68 -3.43 -7.89 -17.18
C SER A 68 -3.99 -9.12 -16.46
N PHE A 69 -3.58 -9.37 -15.20
CA PHE A 69 -3.90 -10.58 -14.46
C PHE A 69 -4.98 -10.42 -13.39
N GLY A 70 -5.38 -9.19 -13.07
CA GLY A 70 -6.35 -8.91 -12.02
C GLY A 70 -5.86 -9.23 -10.60
N LYS A 71 -4.52 -9.34 -10.42
CA LYS A 71 -3.88 -9.60 -9.11
C LYS A 71 -3.14 -8.36 -8.63
N PRO A 72 -3.16 -8.04 -7.33
CA PRO A 72 -2.42 -6.90 -6.80
C PRO A 72 -0.91 -7.04 -7.01
N LEU A 73 -0.25 -5.92 -7.34
CA LEU A 73 1.18 -5.77 -7.20
C LEU A 73 1.52 -5.52 -5.72
N ILE A 74 2.40 -6.32 -5.15
CA ILE A 74 2.86 -6.12 -3.76
C ILE A 74 4.26 -5.53 -3.79
N VAL A 75 4.42 -4.36 -3.18
CA VAL A 75 5.70 -3.67 -3.05
C VAL A 75 6.11 -3.64 -1.58
N CYS A 76 7.28 -4.20 -1.28
CA CYS A 76 7.82 -4.24 0.07
C CYS A 76 8.95 -3.22 0.24
N SER A 77 8.86 -2.37 1.27
CA SER A 77 9.92 -1.44 1.61
C SER A 77 10.49 -1.70 3.00
N SER A 78 11.71 -1.24 3.26
CA SER A 78 12.38 -1.44 4.55
C SER A 78 11.89 -0.46 5.63
N THR A 79 11.39 0.72 5.26
CA THR A 79 10.97 1.76 6.22
C THR A 79 9.60 2.34 5.88
N ILE A 80 8.96 2.94 6.89
CA ILE A 80 7.66 3.60 6.72
C ILE A 80 7.79 4.86 5.85
N GLN A 81 8.90 5.60 5.96
CA GLN A 81 9.16 6.78 5.11
C GLN A 81 9.21 6.41 3.62
N LEU A 82 9.80 5.26 3.30
CA LEU A 82 9.82 4.76 1.93
C LEU A 82 8.42 4.35 1.45
N THR A 83 7.51 3.94 2.33
CA THR A 83 6.13 3.66 1.92
C THR A 83 5.41 4.93 1.47
N GLU A 84 5.63 6.06 2.14
CA GLU A 84 5.05 7.36 1.76
C GLU A 84 5.61 7.89 0.43
N GLN A 85 6.91 7.65 0.18
CA GLN A 85 7.51 7.97 -1.12
C GLN A 85 6.90 7.11 -2.22
N LEU A 86 6.71 5.83 -1.99
CA LEU A 86 6.10 4.91 -2.95
C LEU A 86 4.65 5.28 -3.29
N GLU A 87 3.86 5.81 -2.35
CA GLU A 87 2.51 6.32 -2.65
C GLU A 87 2.55 7.46 -3.66
N LYS A 88 3.52 8.38 -3.53
CA LYS A 88 3.73 9.47 -4.48
C LYS A 88 4.19 8.95 -5.84
N ASP A 89 5.10 7.97 -5.84
CA ASP A 89 5.59 7.35 -7.06
C ASP A 89 4.46 6.60 -7.81
N VAL A 90 3.56 5.90 -7.08
CA VAL A 90 2.36 5.27 -7.67
C VAL A 90 1.42 6.33 -8.26
N SER A 91 1.23 7.46 -7.59
CA SER A 91 0.42 8.57 -8.11
C SER A 91 1.02 9.17 -9.39
N LEU A 92 2.35 9.28 -9.45
CA LEU A 92 3.06 9.69 -10.66
C LEU A 92 2.84 8.68 -11.80
N VAL A 93 2.97 7.38 -11.54
CA VAL A 93 2.72 6.32 -12.53
C VAL A 93 1.27 6.31 -13.00
N SER A 94 0.30 6.56 -12.11
CA SER A 94 -1.11 6.71 -12.48
C SER A 94 -1.30 7.81 -13.55
N ASN A 95 -0.62 8.96 -13.36
CA ASN A 95 -0.65 10.05 -14.33
C ASN A 95 0.11 9.72 -15.64
N LEU A 96 1.22 8.99 -15.55
CA LEU A 96 2.00 8.59 -16.73
C LEU A 96 1.25 7.57 -17.60
N LEU A 97 0.55 6.62 -16.98
CA LEU A 97 -0.20 5.58 -17.67
C LEU A 97 -1.64 5.98 -17.99
N ASP A 98 -2.05 7.20 -17.61
CA ASP A 98 -3.42 7.69 -17.74
C ASP A 98 -4.45 6.63 -17.28
N CYS A 99 -4.21 6.02 -16.11
CA CYS A 99 -5.07 4.99 -15.57
C CYS A 99 -5.27 5.15 -14.07
N GLN A 100 -6.48 4.82 -13.61
CA GLN A 100 -6.76 4.73 -12.18
C GLN A 100 -6.01 3.57 -11.57
N ILE A 101 -5.33 3.81 -10.43
CA ILE A 101 -4.63 2.78 -9.64
C ILE A 101 -5.18 2.80 -8.22
N GLU A 102 -5.61 1.64 -7.72
CA GLU A 102 -5.98 1.50 -6.32
C GLU A 102 -4.72 1.26 -5.49
N THR A 103 -4.45 2.11 -4.51
CA THR A 103 -3.29 1.98 -3.62
C THR A 103 -3.73 1.66 -2.20
N VAL A 104 -3.11 0.64 -1.59
CA VAL A 104 -3.35 0.25 -0.20
C VAL A 104 -2.03 0.19 0.54
N VAL A 105 -1.87 0.99 1.59
CA VAL A 105 -0.68 0.96 2.46
C VAL A 105 -0.97 0.13 3.69
N GLY A 106 -0.29 -1.00 3.81
CA GLY A 106 -0.39 -1.88 4.97
C GLY A 106 0.63 -1.52 6.04
N LYS A 107 0.15 -1.08 7.21
CA LYS A 107 0.98 -0.81 8.39
C LYS A 107 0.65 -1.78 9.53
N GLY A 108 1.59 -2.00 10.44
CA GLY A 108 1.36 -2.83 11.63
C GLY A 108 0.25 -2.24 12.53
N ALA A 109 -0.44 -3.10 13.27
CA ALA A 109 -1.60 -2.73 14.10
C ALA A 109 -1.32 -1.55 15.07
N HIS A 110 -0.11 -1.49 15.62
CA HIS A 110 0.31 -0.44 16.55
C HIS A 110 0.38 0.97 15.93
N ASN A 111 0.24 1.08 14.61
CA ASN A 111 0.18 2.38 13.93
C ASN A 111 -1.23 2.97 13.89
N TYR A 112 -2.25 2.21 14.25
CA TYR A 112 -3.65 2.65 14.17
C TYR A 112 -4.24 2.90 15.55
N PRO A 113 -5.00 4.00 15.74
CA PRO A 113 -5.79 4.19 16.94
C PRO A 113 -6.96 3.20 16.98
N CYS A 114 -7.35 2.79 18.18
CA CYS A 114 -8.46 1.87 18.41
C CYS A 114 -9.61 2.60 19.10
N LEU A 115 -10.78 2.65 18.49
CA LEU A 115 -11.97 3.30 19.05
C LEU A 115 -12.38 2.71 20.40
N GLU A 116 -12.33 1.38 20.56
CA GLU A 116 -12.63 0.73 21.86
C GLU A 116 -11.67 1.17 22.95
N ARG A 117 -10.36 1.29 22.65
CA ARG A 117 -9.39 1.79 23.63
C ARG A 117 -9.56 3.26 23.97
N ILE A 118 -10.11 4.07 23.06
CA ILE A 118 -10.47 5.46 23.37
C ILE A 118 -11.65 5.48 24.34
N VAL A 119 -12.63 4.58 24.18
CA VAL A 119 -13.73 4.42 25.13
C VAL A 119 -13.21 3.97 26.49
N ASP A 120 -12.37 2.95 26.55
CA ASP A 120 -11.74 2.47 27.79
C ASP A 120 -10.94 3.58 28.49
N LEU A 121 -10.20 4.39 27.70
CA LEU A 121 -9.44 5.52 28.22
C LEU A 121 -10.36 6.58 28.82
N ASN A 122 -11.47 6.91 28.15
CA ASN A 122 -12.47 7.85 28.66
C ASN A 122 -13.07 7.38 29.99
N ASP A 123 -13.40 6.11 30.10
CA ASP A 123 -13.94 5.52 31.33
C ASP A 123 -12.92 5.52 32.46
N SER A 124 -11.64 5.36 32.17
CA SER A 124 -10.54 5.35 33.17
C SER A 124 -10.19 6.75 33.73
N ILE A 125 -10.34 7.78 32.90
CA ILE A 125 -9.97 9.17 33.27
C ILE A 125 -11.16 9.92 33.90
N GLY A 126 -12.39 9.41 33.77
CA GLY A 126 -13.63 10.02 34.22
C GLY A 126 -14.50 10.51 33.05
N LYS A 127 -15.77 10.17 33.10
CA LYS A 127 -16.74 10.19 31.97
C LYS A 127 -17.04 11.53 31.29
N ASN A 128 -16.28 12.60 31.51
CA ASN A 128 -16.54 13.92 30.91
C ASN A 128 -15.27 14.65 30.46
N ASN A 129 -14.25 13.92 30.00
CA ASN A 129 -13.08 14.58 29.42
C ASN A 129 -13.37 15.00 27.97
N SER A 130 -13.53 16.32 27.75
CA SER A 130 -13.83 16.91 26.44
C SER A 130 -12.79 16.53 25.37
N ASP A 131 -11.52 16.42 25.76
CA ASP A 131 -10.43 16.11 24.83
C ASP A 131 -10.51 14.68 24.30
N ILE A 132 -10.92 13.73 25.16
CA ILE A 132 -11.12 12.34 24.75
C ILE A 132 -12.36 12.19 23.84
N GLN A 133 -13.42 12.95 24.09
CA GLN A 133 -14.58 12.99 23.21
C GLN A 133 -14.24 13.59 21.82
N GLN A 134 -13.42 14.64 21.79
CA GLN A 134 -12.91 15.21 20.55
C GLN A 134 -12.01 14.22 19.82
N LEU A 135 -11.10 13.54 20.53
CA LEU A 135 -10.25 12.48 19.99
C LEU A 135 -11.09 11.35 19.36
N TYR A 136 -12.13 10.87 20.08
CA TYR A 136 -13.02 9.83 19.56
C TYR A 136 -13.71 10.27 18.26
N SER A 137 -14.28 11.47 18.26
CA SER A 137 -14.96 12.03 17.08
C SER A 137 -13.98 12.25 15.92
N TYR A 138 -12.76 12.69 16.22
CA TYR A 138 -11.71 12.87 15.22
C TYR A 138 -11.31 11.54 14.58
N VAL A 139 -11.05 10.50 15.37
CA VAL A 139 -10.67 9.16 14.87
C VAL A 139 -11.83 8.49 14.13
N LEU A 140 -13.07 8.72 14.55
CA LEU A 140 -14.26 8.16 13.91
C LEU A 140 -14.49 8.73 12.49
N ASN A 141 -14.19 10.01 12.29
CA ASN A 141 -14.51 10.74 11.07
C ASN A 141 -13.34 10.89 10.10
N ASN A 142 -12.15 10.43 10.46
CA ASN A 142 -10.95 10.56 9.64
C ASN A 142 -10.23 9.22 9.50
N ASP A 143 -9.56 9.05 8.37
CA ASP A 143 -8.63 7.92 8.15
C ASP A 143 -7.30 8.22 8.85
N VAL A 144 -7.16 7.75 10.10
CA VAL A 144 -6.09 8.15 11.01
C VAL A 144 -5.14 7.01 11.32
N ASP A 145 -3.86 7.32 11.21
CA ASP A 145 -2.79 6.48 11.74
C ASP A 145 -1.77 7.31 12.58
N LYS A 146 -0.76 6.65 13.12
CA LYS A 146 0.26 7.28 13.97
C LYS A 146 1.02 8.43 13.30
N GLN A 147 1.07 8.47 11.98
CA GLN A 147 1.82 9.47 11.22
C GLN A 147 0.98 10.71 10.94
N ASN A 148 -0.29 10.51 10.55
CA ASN A 148 -1.19 11.59 10.16
C ASN A 148 -2.12 12.08 11.28
N ILE A 149 -2.08 11.48 12.47
CA ILE A 149 -2.87 11.95 13.62
C ILE A 149 -2.51 13.40 13.98
N SER A 150 -3.52 14.22 14.28
CA SER A 150 -3.34 15.61 14.67
C SER A 150 -2.36 15.72 15.85
N PRO A 151 -1.43 16.72 15.84
CA PRO A 151 -0.39 16.88 16.86
C PRO A 151 -0.93 16.90 18.31
N GLU A 152 -2.09 17.48 18.51
CA GLU A 152 -2.77 17.56 19.82
C GLU A 152 -3.13 16.18 20.40
N PHE A 153 -3.38 15.19 19.52
CA PHE A 153 -3.75 13.83 19.92
C PHE A 153 -2.59 12.84 19.95
N LYS A 154 -1.40 13.21 19.46
CA LYS A 154 -0.22 12.34 19.43
C LYS A 154 0.15 11.75 20.79
N GLN A 155 -0.04 12.52 21.86
CA GLN A 155 0.23 12.08 23.23
C GLN A 155 -0.61 10.86 23.66
N TYR A 156 -1.77 10.64 23.06
CA TYR A 156 -2.65 9.52 23.38
C TYR A 156 -2.31 8.23 22.66
N MET A 157 -1.54 8.29 21.54
CA MET A 157 -1.28 7.14 20.69
C MET A 157 -0.72 5.92 21.43
N SER A 158 0.16 6.09 22.42
CA SER A 158 0.70 4.99 23.21
C SER A 158 -0.35 4.24 24.02
N LYS A 159 -1.47 4.91 24.37
CA LYS A 159 -2.58 4.34 25.16
C LYS A 159 -3.68 3.75 24.29
N ILE A 160 -3.90 4.33 23.10
CA ILE A 160 -5.03 4.00 22.22
C ILE A 160 -4.63 3.17 21.00
N SER A 161 -3.34 2.92 20.77
CA SER A 161 -2.90 2.13 19.61
C SER A 161 -3.41 0.68 19.67
N THR A 162 -3.70 0.11 18.51
CA THR A 162 -4.19 -1.25 18.37
C THR A 162 -3.08 -2.27 18.63
N GLU A 163 -3.01 -2.87 19.82
CA GLU A 163 -2.06 -3.94 20.13
C GLU A 163 -2.68 -5.34 20.03
N LYS A 164 -3.86 -5.49 20.66
CA LYS A 164 -4.63 -6.73 20.65
C LYS A 164 -6.00 -6.45 20.05
N CYS A 165 -6.23 -6.94 18.85
CA CYS A 165 -7.46 -6.72 18.10
C CYS A 165 -8.31 -7.99 18.07
N THR A 166 -9.58 -7.88 18.44
CA THR A 166 -10.55 -8.97 18.35
C THR A 166 -11.12 -9.16 16.94
N TYR A 167 -10.67 -8.31 15.99
CA TYR A 167 -11.05 -8.34 14.56
C TYR A 167 -12.56 -8.38 14.33
N SER A 168 -13.09 -9.48 13.80
CA SER A 168 -14.51 -9.61 13.43
C SER A 168 -15.47 -9.52 14.60
N ARG A 169 -15.02 -9.69 15.84
CA ARG A 169 -15.85 -9.60 17.06
C ARG A 169 -15.85 -8.19 17.65
N CYS A 170 -15.07 -7.25 17.09
CA CYS A 170 -14.99 -5.87 17.58
C CYS A 170 -16.29 -5.12 17.24
N PRO A 171 -16.94 -4.44 18.21
CA PRO A 171 -18.14 -3.64 17.96
C PRO A 171 -17.89 -2.50 16.96
N SER A 172 -16.72 -1.87 17.02
CA SER A 172 -16.34 -0.72 16.18
C SER A 172 -15.70 -1.13 14.84
N LYS A 173 -15.77 -2.39 14.40
CA LYS A 173 -15.05 -2.88 13.22
C LYS A 173 -15.38 -2.11 11.93
N ASP A 174 -16.66 -1.72 11.77
CA ASP A 174 -17.13 -1.10 10.52
C ASP A 174 -16.62 0.35 10.36
N ASN A 175 -16.23 0.99 11.47
CA ASN A 175 -15.65 2.33 11.52
C ASN A 175 -14.14 2.33 11.85
N CYS A 176 -13.50 1.17 11.78
CA CYS A 176 -12.10 1.02 12.19
C CYS A 176 -11.17 1.06 10.97
N THR A 177 -10.34 2.09 10.86
CA THR A 177 -9.31 2.25 9.83
C THR A 177 -8.42 1.01 9.69
N PHE A 178 -7.96 0.45 10.82
CA PHE A 178 -7.15 -0.78 10.78
C PHE A 178 -7.89 -1.96 10.18
N PHE A 179 -9.18 -2.13 10.51
CA PHE A 179 -9.99 -3.21 9.96
C PHE A 179 -10.26 -3.01 8.46
N GLN A 180 -10.56 -1.78 8.04
CA GLN A 180 -10.78 -1.43 6.63
C GLN A 180 -9.50 -1.66 5.80
N MET A 181 -8.34 -1.21 6.30
CA MET A 181 -7.05 -1.49 5.65
C MET A 181 -6.83 -3.00 5.49
N ARG A 182 -7.03 -3.80 6.54
CA ARG A 182 -6.88 -5.26 6.47
C ARG A 182 -7.87 -5.94 5.51
N LYS A 183 -9.07 -5.40 5.38
CA LYS A 183 -10.04 -5.86 4.39
C LYS A 183 -9.53 -5.55 2.99
N ALA A 184 -9.10 -4.32 2.74
CA ALA A 184 -8.57 -3.89 1.46
C ALA A 184 -7.33 -4.71 1.02
N LEU A 185 -6.44 -5.10 1.95
CA LEU A 185 -5.29 -5.96 1.65
C LEU A 185 -5.67 -7.36 1.11
N LYS A 186 -6.88 -7.83 1.39
CA LYS A 186 -7.35 -9.17 0.97
C LYS A 186 -8.16 -9.15 -0.32
N GLU A 187 -8.60 -7.98 -0.73
CA GLU A 187 -9.43 -7.83 -1.93
C GLU A 187 -8.56 -7.88 -3.19
N SER A 188 -9.03 -8.62 -4.20
CA SER A 188 -8.45 -8.64 -5.54
C SER A 188 -8.66 -7.32 -6.27
N CYS A 189 -8.04 -7.17 -7.45
CA CYS A 189 -8.31 -6.04 -8.32
C CYS A 189 -9.80 -5.98 -8.69
N ARG A 190 -10.37 -4.78 -8.68
CA ARG A 190 -11.74 -4.54 -9.16
C ARG A 190 -11.74 -4.41 -10.68
N GLN A 191 -12.91 -4.50 -11.28
CA GLN A 191 -13.10 -4.23 -12.71
C GLN A 191 -13.86 -2.90 -12.89
N ASP A 192 -13.53 -2.19 -13.96
CA ASP A 192 -14.26 -1.02 -14.42
C ASP A 192 -15.57 -1.41 -15.13
N CYS A 193 -16.31 -0.43 -15.59
CA CYS A 193 -17.58 -0.66 -16.31
C CYS A 193 -17.41 -1.35 -17.67
N LEU A 194 -16.20 -1.45 -18.19
CA LEU A 194 -15.84 -2.14 -19.43
C LEU A 194 -15.29 -3.55 -19.18
N GLY A 195 -15.15 -3.96 -17.93
CA GLY A 195 -14.61 -5.27 -17.53
C GLY A 195 -13.08 -5.34 -17.47
N ASN A 196 -12.38 -4.21 -17.61
CA ASN A 196 -10.93 -4.16 -17.43
C ASN A 196 -10.57 -4.13 -15.94
N TYR A 197 -9.50 -4.82 -15.57
CA TYR A 197 -9.00 -4.74 -14.19
C TYR A 197 -8.41 -3.35 -13.89
N ILE A 198 -8.85 -2.77 -12.79
CA ILE A 198 -8.22 -1.59 -12.18
C ILE A 198 -6.99 -2.09 -11.44
N PRO A 199 -5.76 -1.70 -11.83
CA PRO A 199 -4.55 -2.14 -11.15
C PRO A 199 -4.60 -1.79 -9.66
N LYS A 200 -4.07 -2.69 -8.84
CA LYS A 200 -3.98 -2.49 -7.39
C LYS A 200 -2.55 -2.63 -6.93
N VAL A 201 -2.06 -1.65 -6.18
CA VAL A 201 -0.73 -1.65 -5.57
C VAL A 201 -0.89 -1.75 -4.06
N ILE A 202 -0.30 -2.77 -3.46
CA ILE A 202 -0.24 -2.97 -2.02
C ILE A 202 1.18 -2.66 -1.56
N ILE A 203 1.34 -1.60 -0.78
CA ILE A 203 2.64 -1.19 -0.22
C ILE A 203 2.69 -1.64 1.25
N VAL A 204 3.70 -2.42 1.60
CA VAL A 204 3.88 -2.94 2.97
C VAL A 204 5.35 -2.83 3.38
N ASN A 205 5.62 -2.83 4.69
CA ASN A 205 6.99 -3.01 5.13
C ASN A 205 7.38 -4.51 5.12
N GLN A 206 8.68 -4.78 5.01
CA GLN A 206 9.23 -6.14 4.94
C GLN A 206 8.82 -6.99 6.15
N ASP A 207 8.82 -6.43 7.37
CA ASP A 207 8.42 -7.16 8.58
C ASP A 207 6.97 -7.64 8.53
N LEU A 208 6.06 -6.79 8.04
CA LEU A 208 4.66 -7.14 7.91
C LEU A 208 4.48 -8.27 6.88
N MET A 209 5.20 -8.17 5.77
CA MET A 209 5.16 -9.16 4.70
C MET A 209 5.71 -10.52 5.17
N ILE A 210 6.89 -10.54 5.81
CA ILE A 210 7.51 -11.76 6.36
C ILE A 210 6.59 -12.42 7.39
N ARG A 211 5.99 -11.64 8.30
CA ARG A 211 5.04 -12.19 9.29
C ARG A 211 3.78 -12.76 8.65
N HIS A 212 3.35 -12.22 7.52
CA HIS A 212 2.21 -12.75 6.77
C HIS A 212 2.56 -14.09 6.12
N PHE A 213 3.70 -14.18 5.43
CA PHE A 213 4.19 -15.43 4.84
C PHE A 213 4.45 -16.51 5.88
N MET A 214 5.10 -16.18 7.00
CA MET A 214 5.33 -17.16 8.07
C MET A 214 4.04 -17.76 8.62
N LYS A 215 2.95 -16.99 8.67
CA LYS A 215 1.64 -17.52 9.06
C LYS A 215 1.06 -18.47 8.02
N LEU A 216 1.25 -18.24 6.73
CA LEU A 216 0.81 -19.13 5.68
C LEU A 216 1.53 -20.49 5.76
N PHE A 217 2.85 -20.48 5.93
CA PHE A 217 3.64 -21.72 6.08
C PHE A 217 3.26 -22.52 7.34
N HIS A 218 2.89 -21.88 8.44
CA HIS A 218 2.41 -22.58 9.63
C HIS A 218 1.01 -23.19 9.48
N TYR A 219 0.20 -22.69 8.56
CA TYR A 219 -1.13 -23.27 8.28
C TYR A 219 -1.10 -24.47 7.34
N GLU A 220 -0.07 -24.59 6.50
CA GLU A 220 0.12 -25.75 5.61
C GLU A 220 0.86 -26.92 6.28
N ALA A 221 1.47 -26.70 7.45
CA ALA A 221 2.20 -27.72 8.22
C ALA A 221 1.38 -28.37 9.34
N GLY A 222 0.10 -28.11 9.48
CA GLY A 222 -0.86 -28.66 10.43
C GLY A 222 -2.10 -29.16 9.71
#